data_aa8a5450f8d3b89466873d66ba1f6d3a
#
_entry.id   aa8a5450f8d3b89466873d66ba1f6d3a
#
_cell.length_a   1.000
_cell.length_b   1.000
_cell.length_c   1.000
_cell.angle_alpha   90.00
_cell.angle_beta   90.00
_cell.angle_gamma   90.00
#
_symmetry.space_group_name_H-M   'P 1'
#
loop_
_entity.id
_entity.type
_entity.pdbx_description
1 polymer ?
#
loop_
_entity_poly.entity_id
_entity_poly.type
_entity_poly.pdbx_seq_one_letter_code
_entity_poly.pdbx_strand_id
1 'polypeptide(L)'
;LEDVNTSFTSACPRQYAAQLIYNAIFAKTVVLRDGEYTKYGYDNTPNPTVGAKYMDLEEFTGIYTGDSNINTGLKDGQIMVGGKIATFTPANGNAWVGEAVKVLYKESKDGVLGLDKKDTVYGMYLTDDTSVVTGIMGDLDKCSDTNKIKLDGTKYDTPSTIAVYVNYVEVTPTAATGGAVAVTG
;
A
#
# COMPACT_ATOMS: atom_id res chain seq x y z
N LEU A 1 -7.04 -20.73 -3.80
CA LEU A 1 -8.36 -20.38 -3.24
C LEU A 1 -8.17 -20.00 -1.76
N GLU A 2 -7.29 -19.02 -1.52
CA GLU A 2 -7.03 -18.52 -0.18
C GLU A 2 -8.29 -17.91 0.41
N ASP A 3 -8.53 -18.17 1.68
CA ASP A 3 -9.65 -17.64 2.49
C ASP A 3 -11.06 -17.97 1.97
N VAL A 4 -11.19 -18.91 1.07
CA VAL A 4 -12.49 -19.32 0.51
C VAL A 4 -12.83 -20.74 0.95
N ASN A 5 -14.05 -20.92 1.44
CA ASN A 5 -14.58 -22.25 1.68
C ASN A 5 -14.68 -23.02 0.36
N THR A 6 -14.01 -24.14 0.27
CA THR A 6 -13.95 -25.01 -0.92
C THR A 6 -15.08 -26.05 -1.01
N SER A 7 -16.08 -25.99 -0.13
CA SER A 7 -17.26 -26.83 -0.25
C SER A 7 -18.18 -26.30 -1.37
N PHE A 8 -18.06 -26.88 -2.56
CA PHE A 8 -18.85 -26.47 -3.74
C PHE A 8 -20.25 -27.10 -3.81
N THR A 9 -20.68 -27.77 -2.73
CA THR A 9 -21.98 -28.47 -2.68
C THR A 9 -23.11 -27.62 -2.07
N SER A 10 -22.78 -26.45 -1.52
CA SER A 10 -23.74 -25.52 -0.93
C SER A 10 -23.69 -24.16 -1.64
N ALA A 11 -24.73 -23.35 -1.44
CA ALA A 11 -24.75 -21.98 -1.96
C ALA A 11 -23.53 -21.19 -1.44
N CYS A 12 -22.86 -20.48 -2.34
CA CYS A 12 -21.71 -19.66 -1.99
C CYS A 12 -22.17 -18.41 -1.22
N PRO A 13 -21.76 -18.21 0.04
CA PRO A 13 -22.01 -16.96 0.76
C PRO A 13 -21.44 -15.76 0.03
N ARG A 14 -22.09 -14.60 0.13
CA ARG A 14 -21.67 -13.37 -0.57
C ARG A 14 -20.22 -12.97 -0.26
N GLN A 15 -19.77 -13.19 0.97
CA GLN A 15 -18.38 -12.92 1.39
C GLN A 15 -17.37 -13.76 0.60
N TYR A 16 -17.66 -15.06 0.37
CA TYR A 16 -16.76 -15.91 -0.42
C TYR A 16 -16.82 -15.59 -1.90
N ALA A 17 -17.99 -15.17 -2.42
CA ALA A 17 -18.07 -14.67 -3.78
C ALA A 17 -17.24 -13.42 -3.99
N ALA A 18 -17.29 -12.47 -3.04
CA ALA A 18 -16.47 -11.28 -3.07
C ALA A 18 -14.96 -11.63 -3.00
N GLN A 19 -14.57 -12.55 -2.11
CA GLN A 19 -13.18 -13.00 -2.00
C GLN A 19 -12.70 -13.71 -3.28
N LEU A 20 -13.55 -14.53 -3.91
CA LEU A 20 -13.20 -15.17 -5.18
C LEU A 20 -12.98 -14.14 -6.30
N ILE A 21 -13.82 -13.12 -6.38
CA ILE A 21 -13.65 -12.03 -7.36
C ILE A 21 -12.36 -11.27 -7.08
N TYR A 22 -12.11 -10.92 -5.81
CA TYR A 22 -10.86 -10.27 -5.39
C TYR A 22 -9.64 -11.10 -5.81
N ASN A 23 -9.59 -12.37 -5.44
CA ASN A 23 -8.49 -13.27 -5.79
C ASN A 23 -8.33 -13.41 -7.32
N ALA A 24 -9.44 -13.42 -8.07
CA ALA A 24 -9.41 -13.51 -9.53
C ALA A 24 -8.80 -12.27 -10.19
N ILE A 25 -9.10 -11.06 -9.69
CA ILE A 25 -8.55 -9.80 -10.22
C ILE A 25 -7.01 -9.81 -10.11
N PHE A 26 -6.48 -10.30 -9.00
CA PHE A 26 -5.04 -10.34 -8.75
C PHE A 26 -4.35 -11.61 -9.25
N ALA A 27 -5.12 -12.60 -9.75
CA ALA A 27 -4.54 -13.80 -10.32
C ALA A 27 -3.71 -13.48 -11.57
N LYS A 28 -2.53 -14.08 -11.66
CA LYS A 28 -1.66 -13.95 -12.84
C LYS A 28 -2.28 -14.68 -14.04
N THR A 29 -2.24 -14.05 -15.19
CA THR A 29 -2.73 -14.65 -16.42
C THR A 29 -1.80 -15.79 -16.89
N VAL A 30 -2.38 -16.85 -17.41
CA VAL A 30 -1.65 -18.00 -17.95
C VAL A 30 -2.14 -18.31 -19.36
N VAL A 31 -1.36 -19.06 -20.10
CA VAL A 31 -1.69 -19.57 -21.43
C VAL A 31 -1.37 -21.05 -21.49
N LEU A 32 -2.18 -21.84 -22.17
CA LEU A 32 -1.92 -23.24 -22.42
C LEU A 32 -0.95 -23.34 -23.62
N ARG A 33 0.24 -23.92 -23.40
CA ARG A 33 1.23 -24.23 -24.43
C ARG A 33 1.69 -25.65 -24.27
N ASP A 34 1.69 -26.40 -25.33
CA ASP A 34 2.15 -27.80 -25.37
C ASP A 34 1.52 -28.69 -24.27
N GLY A 35 0.27 -28.40 -23.89
CA GLY A 35 -0.45 -29.15 -22.87
C GLY A 35 -0.22 -28.68 -21.43
N GLU A 36 0.63 -27.66 -21.21
CA GLU A 36 0.94 -27.11 -19.89
C GLU A 36 0.52 -25.65 -19.77
N TYR A 37 0.07 -25.26 -18.57
CA TYR A 37 -0.20 -23.85 -18.26
C TYR A 37 1.09 -23.13 -17.92
N THR A 38 1.46 -22.15 -18.74
CA THR A 38 2.66 -21.33 -18.58
C THR A 38 2.30 -19.87 -18.40
N LYS A 39 3.28 -19.01 -18.05
CA LYS A 39 3.10 -17.55 -18.03
C LYS A 39 2.53 -17.06 -19.37
N TYR A 40 1.67 -16.05 -19.31
CA TYR A 40 1.15 -15.40 -20.50
C TYR A 40 2.23 -14.69 -21.33
N GLY A 41 3.19 -14.02 -20.65
CA GLY A 41 4.29 -13.29 -21.30
C GLY A 41 5.51 -14.18 -21.61
N TYR A 42 6.45 -13.59 -22.37
CA TYR A 42 7.77 -14.21 -22.61
C TYR A 42 8.73 -13.95 -21.45
N ASP A 43 9.88 -14.63 -21.41
CA ASP A 43 10.76 -14.75 -20.27
C ASP A 43 11.13 -13.47 -19.49
N ASN A 44 11.16 -12.31 -20.09
CA ASN A 44 11.49 -11.05 -19.43
C ASN A 44 10.29 -10.08 -19.31
N THR A 45 9.08 -10.53 -19.65
CA THR A 45 7.89 -9.70 -19.56
C THR A 45 7.15 -9.99 -18.25
N PRO A 46 6.79 -8.97 -17.47
CA PRO A 46 5.93 -9.18 -16.29
C PRO A 46 4.66 -9.90 -16.69
N ASN A 47 4.28 -10.92 -15.90
CA ASN A 47 3.03 -11.63 -16.14
C ASN A 47 1.88 -10.79 -15.58
N PRO A 48 1.03 -10.17 -16.43
CA PRO A 48 -0.03 -9.29 -15.95
C PRO A 48 -1.07 -10.06 -15.13
N THR A 49 -1.71 -9.38 -14.20
CA THR A 49 -2.91 -9.89 -13.53
C THR A 49 -4.11 -9.89 -14.50
N VAL A 50 -5.15 -10.61 -14.15
CA VAL A 50 -6.43 -10.57 -14.90
C VAL A 50 -6.98 -9.15 -14.94
N GLY A 51 -6.92 -8.43 -13.80
CA GLY A 51 -7.34 -7.03 -13.71
C GLY A 51 -6.55 -6.11 -14.64
N ALA A 52 -5.22 -6.21 -14.65
CA ALA A 52 -4.38 -5.39 -15.52
C ALA A 52 -4.65 -5.68 -17.01
N LYS A 53 -4.77 -6.97 -17.37
CA LYS A 53 -4.89 -7.37 -18.77
C LYS A 53 -6.25 -7.07 -19.40
N TYR A 54 -7.34 -7.27 -18.66
CA TYR A 54 -8.71 -7.25 -19.22
C TYR A 54 -9.55 -6.07 -18.76
N MET A 55 -9.10 -5.36 -17.70
CA MET A 55 -9.87 -4.30 -17.07
C MET A 55 -9.10 -2.97 -17.03
N ASP A 56 -7.86 -2.93 -17.51
CA ASP A 56 -6.92 -1.79 -17.43
C ASP A 56 -6.73 -1.32 -15.97
N LEU A 57 -6.70 -2.25 -15.03
CA LEU A 57 -6.49 -1.94 -13.62
C LEU A 57 -5.01 -1.92 -13.30
N GLU A 58 -4.58 -0.86 -12.63
CA GLU A 58 -3.23 -0.68 -12.12
C GLU A 58 -3.22 -0.84 -10.60
N GLU A 59 -2.06 -1.23 -10.07
CA GLU A 59 -1.82 -1.38 -8.64
C GLU A 59 -0.72 -0.42 -8.20
N PHE A 60 -0.96 0.32 -7.12
CA PHE A 60 0.06 1.14 -6.46
C PHE A 60 0.17 0.75 -5.01
N THR A 61 1.38 0.45 -4.55
CA THR A 61 1.65 0.11 -3.14
C THR A 61 2.44 1.22 -2.48
N GLY A 62 2.03 1.61 -1.28
CA GLY A 62 2.70 2.64 -0.51
C GLY A 62 2.16 2.73 0.91
N ILE A 63 2.79 3.55 1.73
CA ILE A 63 2.32 3.82 3.08
C ILE A 63 1.13 4.78 3.02
N TYR A 64 0.03 4.42 3.67
CA TYR A 64 -1.12 5.31 3.83
C TYR A 64 -0.85 6.33 4.93
N THR A 65 -0.87 7.60 4.59
CA THR A 65 -0.57 8.69 5.52
C THR A 65 -1.81 9.51 5.92
N GLY A 66 -2.98 9.06 5.51
CA GLY A 66 -4.26 9.63 5.96
C GLY A 66 -5.06 10.33 4.86
N ASP A 67 -6.22 10.82 5.27
CA ASP A 67 -7.12 11.63 4.46
C ASP A 67 -7.05 13.12 4.85
N SER A 68 -7.97 13.95 4.33
CA SER A 68 -8.05 15.37 4.63
C SER A 68 -8.31 15.71 6.10
N ASN A 69 -8.84 14.78 6.90
CA ASN A 69 -9.05 15.01 8.34
C ASN A 69 -7.74 14.99 9.13
N ILE A 70 -6.76 14.22 8.66
CA ILE A 70 -5.45 14.10 9.30
C ILE A 70 -4.44 15.00 8.60
N ASN A 71 -4.41 14.99 7.27
CA ASN A 71 -3.48 15.77 6.47
C ASN A 71 -4.17 17.03 5.92
N THR A 72 -3.92 18.17 6.55
CA THR A 72 -4.53 19.46 6.19
C THR A 72 -4.13 19.98 4.80
N GLY A 73 -3.12 19.38 4.16
CA GLY A 73 -2.73 19.67 2.78
C GLY A 73 -3.60 19.01 1.72
N LEU A 74 -4.49 18.09 2.13
CA LEU A 74 -5.42 17.41 1.25
C LEU A 74 -6.77 18.11 1.19
N LYS A 75 -7.48 17.94 0.08
CA LYS A 75 -8.88 18.35 -0.06
C LYS A 75 -9.81 17.23 0.40
N ASP A 76 -11.05 17.57 0.71
CA ASP A 76 -12.09 16.58 1.03
C ASP A 76 -12.16 15.48 -0.04
N GLY A 77 -12.25 14.25 0.45
CA GLY A 77 -12.26 13.06 -0.40
C GLY A 77 -10.91 12.68 -1.01
N GLN A 78 -9.82 13.34 -0.60
CA GLN A 78 -8.47 12.95 -1.00
C GLN A 78 -7.77 12.16 0.11
N ILE A 79 -6.93 11.24 -0.33
CA ILE A 79 -6.02 10.45 0.50
C ILE A 79 -4.59 10.60 0.00
N MET A 80 -3.63 10.31 0.85
CA MET A 80 -2.22 10.23 0.48
C MET A 80 -1.69 8.81 0.74
N VAL A 81 -1.09 8.24 -0.28
CA VAL A 81 -0.44 6.91 -0.24
C VAL A 81 0.93 7.02 -0.91
N GLY A 82 2.00 6.69 -0.18
CA GLY A 82 3.37 6.73 -0.72
C GLY A 82 3.75 8.07 -1.35
N GLY A 83 3.30 9.20 -0.76
CA GLY A 83 3.51 10.55 -1.29
C GLY A 83 2.65 10.90 -2.52
N LYS A 84 1.77 10.00 -2.98
CA LYS A 84 0.82 10.25 -4.08
C LYS A 84 -0.55 10.61 -3.52
N ILE A 85 -1.23 11.55 -4.17
CA ILE A 85 -2.58 11.97 -3.82
C ILE A 85 -3.57 11.27 -4.75
N ALA A 86 -4.56 10.62 -4.16
CA ALA A 86 -5.67 10.01 -4.89
C ALA A 86 -7.00 10.55 -4.37
N THR A 87 -8.05 10.49 -5.19
CA THR A 87 -9.43 10.81 -4.79
C THR A 87 -10.14 9.52 -4.41
N PHE A 88 -10.33 9.31 -3.12
CA PHE A 88 -10.96 8.10 -2.58
C PHE A 88 -11.39 8.33 -1.12
N THR A 89 -12.48 7.69 -0.72
CA THR A 89 -12.92 7.69 0.68
C THR A 89 -12.85 6.25 1.20
N PRO A 90 -11.84 5.92 2.01
CA PRO A 90 -11.67 4.57 2.51
C PRO A 90 -12.77 4.23 3.53
N ALA A 91 -13.32 3.01 3.44
CA ALA A 91 -14.38 2.54 4.35
C ALA A 91 -13.90 2.48 5.82
N ASN A 92 -12.61 2.22 6.03
CA ASN A 92 -12.01 2.14 7.36
C ASN A 92 -11.45 3.48 7.87
N GLY A 93 -11.69 4.57 7.12
CA GLY A 93 -11.19 5.89 7.48
C GLY A 93 -9.68 5.89 7.67
N ASN A 94 -9.23 6.47 8.78
CA ASN A 94 -7.81 6.59 9.10
C ASN A 94 -7.24 5.44 9.96
N ALA A 95 -7.97 4.32 10.13
CA ALA A 95 -7.51 3.20 10.94
C ALA A 95 -6.22 2.55 10.40
N TRP A 96 -5.92 2.75 9.12
CA TRP A 96 -4.73 2.18 8.46
C TRP A 96 -3.59 3.18 8.27
N VAL A 97 -3.64 4.32 8.94
CA VAL A 97 -2.53 5.29 8.86
C VAL A 97 -1.24 4.66 9.37
N GLY A 98 -0.19 4.73 8.57
CA GLY A 98 1.10 4.10 8.81
C GLY A 98 1.25 2.70 8.23
N GLU A 99 0.16 2.07 7.78
CA GLU A 99 0.20 0.74 7.15
C GLU A 99 0.58 0.84 5.66
N ALA A 100 1.23 -0.20 5.16
CA ALA A 100 1.38 -0.36 3.73
C ALA A 100 0.05 -0.85 3.14
N VAL A 101 -0.41 -0.12 2.15
CA VAL A 101 -1.65 -0.42 1.44
C VAL A 101 -1.38 -0.59 -0.05
N LYS A 102 -2.22 -1.38 -0.67
CA LYS A 102 -2.31 -1.51 -2.11
C LYS A 102 -3.56 -0.77 -2.58
N VAL A 103 -3.41 0.13 -3.52
CA VAL A 103 -4.49 0.86 -4.18
C VAL A 103 -4.72 0.25 -5.55
N LEU A 104 -5.96 -0.17 -5.82
CA LEU A 104 -6.40 -0.63 -7.13
C LEU A 104 -7.08 0.54 -7.83
N TYR A 105 -6.56 0.92 -8.98
CA TYR A 105 -7.05 2.10 -9.69
C TYR A 105 -7.00 1.92 -11.21
N LYS A 106 -7.64 2.82 -11.91
CA LYS A 106 -7.55 2.95 -13.37
C LYS A 106 -7.06 4.34 -13.70
N GLU A 107 -5.99 4.42 -14.49
CA GLU A 107 -5.42 5.69 -14.92
C GLU A 107 -6.42 6.52 -15.73
N SER A 108 -6.48 7.80 -15.39
CA SER A 108 -7.19 8.78 -16.19
C SER A 108 -6.37 9.15 -17.42
N LYS A 109 -7.02 9.28 -18.57
CA LYS A 109 -6.36 9.73 -19.81
C LYS A 109 -5.72 11.11 -19.70
N ASP A 110 -6.23 11.93 -18.76
CA ASP A 110 -5.76 13.29 -18.49
C ASP A 110 -4.90 13.36 -17.22
N GLY A 111 -4.55 12.21 -16.65
CA GLY A 111 -3.70 12.04 -15.46
C GLY A 111 -2.21 12.06 -15.77
N VAL A 112 -1.43 11.97 -14.71
CA VAL A 112 0.03 11.74 -14.77
C VAL A 112 0.27 10.25 -14.62
N LEU A 113 1.30 9.72 -15.21
CA LEU A 113 1.65 8.30 -15.08
C LEU A 113 1.82 7.91 -13.60
N GLY A 114 1.15 6.83 -13.20
CA GLY A 114 1.06 6.37 -11.83
C GLY A 114 -0.05 7.08 -11.05
N LEU A 115 -0.35 6.56 -9.86
CA LEU A 115 -1.48 7.03 -9.04
C LEU A 115 -1.51 8.56 -8.88
N ASP A 116 -2.64 9.17 -9.25
CA ASP A 116 -2.90 10.59 -9.06
C ASP A 116 -4.37 10.89 -8.68
N LYS A 117 -4.67 12.18 -8.39
CA LYS A 117 -6.00 12.64 -7.96
C LYS A 117 -7.08 12.57 -9.03
N LYS A 118 -6.73 12.34 -10.31
CA LYS A 118 -7.69 12.24 -11.42
C LYS A 118 -8.07 10.78 -11.70
N ASP A 119 -7.33 9.84 -11.13
CA ASP A 119 -7.55 8.43 -11.34
C ASP A 119 -8.81 7.94 -10.64
N THR A 120 -9.38 6.88 -11.20
CA THR A 120 -10.52 6.21 -10.57
C THR A 120 -10.00 5.11 -9.65
N VAL A 121 -10.12 5.32 -8.34
CA VAL A 121 -9.77 4.33 -7.34
C VAL A 121 -10.97 3.42 -7.08
N TYR A 122 -10.76 2.11 -7.19
CA TYR A 122 -11.75 1.08 -6.93
C TYR A 122 -11.66 0.47 -5.54
N GLY A 123 -10.48 0.51 -4.93
CA GLY A 123 -10.29 -0.02 -3.60
C GLY A 123 -8.90 0.25 -3.05
N MET A 124 -8.81 0.15 -1.73
CA MET A 124 -7.56 0.19 -0.98
C MET A 124 -7.57 -0.98 -0.01
N TYR A 125 -6.49 -1.72 0.04
CA TYR A 125 -6.35 -2.96 0.78
C TYR A 125 -5.06 -2.95 1.58
N LEU A 126 -5.08 -3.53 2.80
CA LEU A 126 -3.84 -3.78 3.54
C LEU A 126 -2.96 -4.78 2.81
N THR A 127 -1.65 -4.59 2.91
CA THR A 127 -0.68 -5.62 2.55
C THR A 127 -0.19 -6.28 3.84
N ASP A 128 0.14 -7.57 3.79
CA ASP A 128 0.64 -8.31 4.96
C ASP A 128 2.11 -7.97 5.28
N ASP A 129 2.68 -6.99 4.58
CA ASP A 129 4.13 -6.71 4.59
C ASP A 129 4.55 -5.68 5.66
N THR A 130 3.61 -5.17 6.48
CA THR A 130 3.93 -4.16 7.49
C THR A 130 3.46 -4.54 8.89
N SER A 131 4.31 -4.26 9.85
CA SER A 131 3.91 -4.14 11.25
C SER A 131 4.00 -2.67 11.67
N VAL A 132 2.93 -2.12 12.23
CA VAL A 132 2.92 -0.76 12.75
C VAL A 132 3.23 -0.77 14.23
N VAL A 133 4.21 0.04 14.61
CA VAL A 133 4.50 0.35 16.01
C VAL A 133 4.10 1.79 16.24
N THR A 134 3.21 2.01 17.19
CA THR A 134 2.73 3.35 17.56
C THR A 134 3.34 3.81 18.88
N GLY A 135 3.62 5.09 18.98
CA GLY A 135 4.10 5.73 20.20
C GLY A 135 3.95 7.24 20.07
N ILE A 136 4.23 7.96 21.12
CA ILE A 136 4.28 9.41 21.12
C ILE A 136 5.73 9.88 20.97
N MET A 137 5.94 11.11 20.49
CA MET A 137 7.30 11.66 20.32
C MET A 137 8.13 11.65 21.61
N GLY A 138 7.48 11.70 22.80
CA GLY A 138 8.15 11.62 24.08
C GLY A 138 8.77 10.25 24.38
N ASP A 139 8.31 9.19 23.71
CA ASP A 139 8.81 7.83 23.88
C ASP A 139 9.99 7.51 22.95
N LEU A 140 10.33 8.45 22.04
CA LEU A 140 11.44 8.28 21.11
C LEU A 140 12.77 8.51 21.82
N ASP A 141 13.48 7.44 22.07
CA ASP A 141 14.78 7.46 22.74
C ASP A 141 15.95 7.69 21.77
N LYS A 142 17.04 8.19 22.31
CA LYS A 142 18.30 8.29 21.59
C LYS A 142 18.81 6.90 21.21
N CYS A 143 19.06 6.64 19.93
CA CYS A 143 19.66 5.41 19.44
C CYS A 143 20.92 5.72 18.64
N SER A 144 22.05 5.10 19.03
CA SER A 144 23.34 5.25 18.35
C SER A 144 23.58 4.15 17.31
N ASP A 145 22.70 3.15 17.25
CA ASP A 145 22.86 2.03 16.32
C ASP A 145 22.41 2.47 14.92
N THR A 146 23.16 2.03 13.92
CA THR A 146 22.82 2.28 12.52
C THR A 146 21.57 1.49 12.13
N ASN A 147 20.68 2.09 11.38
CA ASN A 147 19.41 1.49 10.90
C ASN A 147 18.52 0.95 12.03
N LYS A 148 18.47 1.65 13.16
CA LYS A 148 17.57 1.35 14.27
C LYS A 148 16.89 2.59 14.80
N ILE A 149 15.64 2.42 15.21
CA ILE A 149 14.89 3.41 16.01
C ILE A 149 14.63 2.78 17.36
N LYS A 150 14.73 3.56 18.42
CA LYS A 150 14.42 3.12 19.78
C LYS A 150 13.18 3.86 20.28
N LEU A 151 12.13 3.12 20.59
CA LEU A 151 10.86 3.65 21.07
C LEU A 151 10.51 2.94 22.39
N ASP A 152 10.27 3.70 23.42
CA ASP A 152 9.97 3.19 24.79
C ASP A 152 10.93 2.06 25.21
N GLY A 153 12.23 2.32 25.10
CA GLY A 153 13.28 1.36 25.46
C GLY A 153 13.50 0.21 24.47
N THR A 154 12.59 -0.04 23.55
CA THR A 154 12.66 -1.13 22.55
C THR A 154 13.30 -0.66 21.25
N LYS A 155 14.25 -1.45 20.73
CA LYS A 155 14.91 -1.16 19.45
C LYS A 155 14.19 -1.89 18.31
N TYR A 156 13.90 -1.14 17.25
CA TYR A 156 13.31 -1.63 16.02
C TYR A 156 14.28 -1.46 14.86
N ASP A 157 14.40 -2.47 14.01
CA ASP A 157 15.19 -2.39 12.80
C ASP A 157 14.48 -1.51 11.76
N THR A 158 15.25 -0.66 11.08
CA THR A 158 14.74 0.16 9.99
C THR A 158 15.49 -0.14 8.70
N PRO A 159 14.87 -0.03 7.53
CA PRO A 159 15.59 -0.12 6.27
C PRO A 159 16.61 1.01 6.17
N SER A 160 17.59 0.85 5.27
CA SER A 160 18.63 1.86 5.01
C SER A 160 18.07 3.18 4.47
N THR A 161 16.90 3.14 3.87
CA THR A 161 16.16 4.31 3.39
C THR A 161 14.81 4.33 4.09
N ILE A 162 14.56 5.38 4.86
CA ILE A 162 13.29 5.61 5.56
C ILE A 162 12.64 6.88 5.02
N ALA A 163 11.32 6.88 4.90
CA ALA A 163 10.54 8.10 4.73
C ALA A 163 10.09 8.59 6.11
N VAL A 164 10.30 9.87 6.37
CA VAL A 164 9.88 10.50 7.63
C VAL A 164 8.84 11.54 7.32
N TYR A 165 7.73 11.49 8.04
CA TYR A 165 6.63 12.44 7.91
C TYR A 165 6.46 13.20 9.22
N VAL A 166 6.43 14.52 9.15
CA VAL A 166 6.07 15.40 10.28
C VAL A 166 4.78 16.10 9.92
N ASN A 167 3.76 15.94 10.75
CA ASN A 167 2.42 16.45 10.47
C ASN A 167 1.94 16.05 9.05
N TYR A 168 2.22 14.80 8.68
CA TYR A 168 1.87 14.20 7.37
C TYR A 168 2.57 14.82 6.14
N VAL A 169 3.57 15.67 6.35
CA VAL A 169 4.44 16.18 5.30
C VAL A 169 5.75 15.38 5.32
N GLU A 170 6.11 14.82 4.18
CA GLU A 170 7.40 14.13 4.05
C GLU A 170 8.56 15.12 4.23
N VAL A 171 9.43 14.81 5.16
CA VAL A 171 10.63 15.60 5.44
C VAL A 171 11.88 14.78 5.16
N THR A 172 12.88 15.40 4.57
CA THR A 172 14.16 14.72 4.38
C THR A 172 14.86 14.61 5.73
N PRO A 173 15.11 13.40 6.26
CA PRO A 173 15.84 13.26 7.50
C PRO A 173 17.26 13.82 7.35
N THR A 174 17.60 14.79 8.16
CA THR A 174 18.98 15.28 8.20
C THR A 174 19.79 14.31 9.04
N ALA A 175 20.86 13.76 8.49
CA ALA A 175 21.79 12.93 9.24
C ALA A 175 22.36 13.77 10.39
N ALA A 176 21.98 13.49 11.62
CA ALA A 176 22.60 14.08 12.77
C ALA A 176 24.01 13.51 12.93
N THR A 177 24.97 14.36 13.21
CA THR A 177 26.36 13.97 13.52
C THR A 177 26.30 12.97 14.69
N GLY A 178 26.55 11.68 14.42
CA GLY A 178 26.49 10.62 15.44
C GLY A 178 25.43 9.53 15.20
N GLY A 179 24.83 9.46 14.00
CA GLY A 179 23.93 8.35 13.64
C GLY A 179 22.51 8.44 14.17
N ALA A 180 22.13 9.52 14.83
CA ALA A 180 20.75 9.74 15.27
C ALA A 180 19.98 10.49 14.18
N VAL A 181 18.75 10.06 13.88
CA VAL A 181 17.82 10.81 13.03
C VAL A 181 17.29 11.98 13.86
N ALA A 182 17.65 13.21 13.50
CA ALA A 182 17.03 14.39 14.09
C ALA A 182 15.85 14.82 13.22
N VAL A 183 14.66 14.79 13.79
CA VAL A 183 13.47 15.41 13.21
C VAL A 183 13.32 16.78 13.87
N THR A 184 13.63 17.84 13.14
CA THR A 184 13.30 19.20 13.56
C THR A 184 11.95 19.56 12.98
N GLY A 185 10.95 19.71 13.85
CA GLY A 185 9.63 20.25 13.53
C GLY A 185 9.64 21.76 13.55
#